data_c5144eba2d55de7d548406ab9c654a01
#
_entry.id   c5144eba2d55de7d548406ab9c654a01
#
_cell.length_a   1.000
_cell.length_b   1.000
_cell.length_c   1.000
_cell.angle_alpha   90.00
_cell.angle_beta   90.00
_cell.angle_gamma   90.00
#
_symmetry.space_group_name_H-M   'P 1'
#
loop_
_entity.id
_entity.type
_entity.pdbx_description
1 polymer ?
#
loop_
_entity_poly.entity_id
_entity_poly.type
_entity_poly.pdbx_seq_one_letter_code
_entity_poly.pdbx_strand_id
1 'polypeptide(L)'
;MTQADVDIEKGAAAPSPYVPRMARILSADQMTETERFFRIELEDGQPLGYEPGQFVEVSVFGMGEAPISISSSPTQGKVFELCVRSAGTVTGALMKFNKGDRLGIRGPFGNHFPYEEMKGEDVLFVAGGLGLAPTRSLIRYCLDNRKDYRSVTILVGAREPKLLLFRDELDAWTKRTDAQTLVTVDRCGPEWKGCTGVITRLFKQVKLDAAKTWAVIVGPPVMFKFAVLEALSEGIRENRIICSLERHMKCGVGKCGHCQIRGVYVCRDGPIFTYEQVKRLREGI
;
A
#
# COMPACT_ATOMS: atom_id res chain seq x y z
N MET A 1 28.65 24.75 51.27
CA MET A 1 28.42 24.71 49.83
C MET A 1 27.87 23.34 49.51
N THR A 2 26.56 23.22 49.44
CA THR A 2 25.83 21.97 49.19
C THR A 2 25.69 21.80 47.68
N GLN A 3 26.24 20.68 47.20
CA GLN A 3 26.17 20.26 45.82
C GLN A 3 24.70 19.83 45.57
N ALA A 4 23.97 20.60 44.75
CA ALA A 4 22.64 20.22 44.34
C ALA A 4 22.77 19.13 43.25
N ASP A 5 22.34 17.92 43.58
CA ASP A 5 22.15 16.84 42.63
C ASP A 5 21.04 17.25 41.67
N VAL A 6 21.42 17.50 40.42
CA VAL A 6 20.46 17.67 39.33
C VAL A 6 20.11 16.27 38.85
N ASP A 7 19.00 15.73 39.34
CA ASP A 7 18.37 14.55 38.79
C ASP A 7 17.88 14.86 37.35
N ILE A 8 18.71 14.54 36.39
CA ILE A 8 18.30 14.48 35.00
C ILE A 8 17.46 13.21 34.86
N GLU A 9 16.14 13.34 35.00
CA GLU A 9 15.22 12.29 34.51
C GLU A 9 15.59 11.99 33.06
N LYS A 10 16.23 10.84 32.84
CA LYS A 10 16.43 10.27 31.50
C LYS A 10 15.05 9.85 30.96
N GLY A 11 14.31 10.78 30.41
CA GLY A 11 13.18 10.46 29.56
C GLY A 11 13.65 9.43 28.53
N ALA A 12 12.96 8.30 28.42
CA ALA A 12 13.32 7.24 27.49
C ALA A 12 13.45 7.88 26.09
N ALA A 13 14.66 7.89 25.53
CA ALA A 13 14.92 8.44 24.22
C ALA A 13 14.02 7.71 23.20
N ALA A 14 13.36 8.48 22.33
CA ALA A 14 12.56 7.89 21.27
C ALA A 14 13.39 6.83 20.52
N PRO A 15 12.81 5.66 20.18
CA PRO A 15 13.55 4.59 19.54
C PRO A 15 14.16 5.08 18.22
N SER A 16 15.44 4.74 18.01
CA SER A 16 16.17 5.15 16.81
C SER A 16 15.49 4.61 15.55
N PRO A 17 15.21 5.44 14.53
CA PRO A 17 14.60 4.97 13.28
C PRO A 17 15.56 4.08 12.45
N TYR A 18 16.79 3.92 12.89
CA TYR A 18 17.82 3.10 12.22
C TYR A 18 18.00 1.72 12.85
N VAL A 19 17.41 1.46 14.01
CA VAL A 19 17.50 0.17 14.66
C VAL A 19 16.23 -0.63 14.36
N PRO A 20 16.33 -1.78 13.68
CA PRO A 20 15.17 -2.61 13.39
C PRO A 20 14.62 -3.28 14.65
N ARG A 21 13.31 -3.29 14.79
CA ARG A 21 12.60 -4.14 15.75
C ARG A 21 12.58 -5.56 15.21
N MET A 22 12.82 -6.55 16.06
CA MET A 22 12.73 -7.95 15.64
C MET A 22 11.28 -8.37 15.44
N ALA A 23 11.04 -9.13 14.39
CA ALA A 23 9.74 -9.63 14.02
C ALA A 23 9.80 -11.10 13.60
N ARG A 24 8.69 -11.81 13.76
CA ARG A 24 8.53 -13.22 13.41
C ARG A 24 7.46 -13.39 12.34
N ILE A 25 7.74 -14.23 11.38
CA ILE A 25 6.78 -14.63 10.34
C ILE A 25 5.81 -15.66 10.90
N LEU A 26 4.52 -15.34 10.87
CA LEU A 26 3.42 -16.22 11.31
C LEU A 26 2.94 -17.11 10.18
N SER A 27 2.91 -16.60 8.95
CA SER A 27 2.67 -17.37 7.72
C SER A 27 3.38 -16.71 6.53
N ALA A 28 3.67 -17.50 5.50
CA ALA A 28 4.34 -17.10 4.26
C ALA A 28 3.72 -17.88 3.09
N ASP A 29 2.73 -17.28 2.44
CA ASP A 29 1.90 -17.93 1.46
C ASP A 29 2.30 -17.49 0.04
N GLN A 30 2.41 -18.45 -0.91
CA GLN A 30 2.68 -18.13 -2.31
C GLN A 30 1.39 -17.63 -2.96
N MET A 31 1.42 -16.43 -3.53
CA MET A 31 0.26 -15.86 -4.20
C MET A 31 0.31 -16.04 -5.72
N THR A 32 1.46 -15.78 -6.31
CA THR A 32 1.74 -15.99 -7.73
C THR A 32 3.16 -16.57 -7.87
N GLU A 33 3.65 -16.74 -9.07
CA GLU A 33 5.03 -17.20 -9.30
C GLU A 33 6.10 -16.28 -8.68
N THR A 34 5.80 -14.96 -8.62
CA THR A 34 6.76 -13.93 -8.18
C THR A 34 6.38 -13.21 -6.89
N GLU A 35 5.17 -13.36 -6.38
CA GLU A 35 4.70 -12.70 -5.16
C GLU A 35 4.43 -13.68 -4.03
N ARG A 36 4.91 -13.32 -2.83
CA ARG A 36 4.57 -13.99 -1.57
C ARG A 36 3.91 -13.04 -0.60
N PHE A 37 3.03 -13.58 0.20
CA PHE A 37 2.28 -12.88 1.23
C PHE A 37 2.72 -13.33 2.62
N PHE A 38 3.11 -12.38 3.46
CA PHE A 38 3.62 -12.63 4.79
C PHE A 38 2.71 -12.01 5.84
N ARG A 39 2.37 -12.79 6.86
CA ARG A 39 1.78 -12.29 8.10
C ARG A 39 2.86 -12.25 9.16
N ILE A 40 3.01 -11.10 9.80
CA ILE A 40 4.17 -10.79 10.64
C ILE A 40 3.70 -10.19 11.96
N GLU A 41 4.39 -10.51 13.04
CA GLU A 41 4.21 -9.93 14.36
C GLU A 41 5.57 -9.50 14.94
N LEU A 42 5.58 -8.35 15.63
CA LEU A 42 6.78 -7.90 16.32
C LEU A 42 7.02 -8.74 17.59
N GLU A 43 8.28 -9.12 17.86
CA GLU A 43 8.63 -10.00 18.98
C GLU A 43 8.46 -9.33 20.35
N ASP A 44 8.42 -8.01 20.41
CA ASP A 44 8.12 -7.25 21.62
C ASP A 44 6.64 -7.25 22.00
N GLY A 45 5.79 -7.87 21.16
CA GLY A 45 4.35 -8.00 21.38
C GLY A 45 3.56 -6.69 21.26
N GLN A 46 4.21 -5.58 20.84
CA GLN A 46 3.53 -4.32 20.58
C GLN A 46 2.99 -4.25 19.15
N PRO A 47 1.89 -3.53 18.89
CA PRO A 47 1.45 -3.28 17.54
C PRO A 47 2.50 -2.43 16.78
N LEU A 48 2.54 -2.57 15.45
CA LEU A 48 3.41 -1.75 14.61
C LEU A 48 3.00 -0.27 14.64
N GLY A 49 1.70 0.02 14.80
CA GLY A 49 1.18 1.40 14.95
C GLY A 49 1.28 2.20 13.64
N TYR A 50 0.71 1.67 12.57
CA TYR A 50 0.75 2.29 11.24
C TYR A 50 -0.62 2.80 10.79
N GLU A 51 -0.60 3.61 9.73
CA GLU A 51 -1.76 4.10 9.02
C GLU A 51 -1.79 3.57 7.57
N PRO A 52 -2.96 3.46 6.92
CA PRO A 52 -3.07 2.97 5.55
C PRO A 52 -2.22 3.79 4.57
N GLY A 53 -1.37 3.14 3.79
CA GLY A 53 -0.49 3.79 2.82
C GLY A 53 0.97 3.88 3.25
N GLN A 54 1.26 3.66 4.53
CA GLN A 54 2.64 3.60 5.04
C GLN A 54 3.36 2.31 4.65
N PHE A 55 4.68 2.32 4.76
CA PHE A 55 5.56 1.20 4.46
C PHE A 55 6.54 0.93 5.61
N VAL A 56 7.22 -0.18 5.52
CA VAL A 56 8.32 -0.58 6.40
C VAL A 56 9.58 -0.86 5.60
N GLU A 57 10.75 -0.63 6.18
CA GLU A 57 12.00 -1.23 5.69
C GLU A 57 12.13 -2.62 6.32
N VAL A 58 12.12 -3.65 5.48
CA VAL A 58 12.30 -5.04 5.90
C VAL A 58 13.77 -5.39 5.83
N SER A 59 14.37 -5.69 6.98
CA SER A 59 15.79 -6.08 7.09
C SER A 59 15.91 -7.60 7.03
N VAL A 60 16.66 -8.07 6.05
CA VAL A 60 17.16 -9.46 5.95
C VAL A 60 18.63 -9.45 6.35
N PHE A 61 18.94 -9.99 7.53
CA PHE A 61 20.29 -9.92 8.09
C PHE A 61 21.31 -10.57 7.16
N GLY A 62 22.42 -9.84 6.92
CA GLY A 62 23.46 -10.22 5.99
C GLY A 62 23.19 -9.91 4.52
N MET A 63 21.95 -9.46 4.17
CA MET A 63 21.56 -9.16 2.78
C MET A 63 21.23 -7.69 2.56
N GLY A 64 20.66 -7.00 3.57
CA GLY A 64 20.25 -5.60 3.49
C GLY A 64 18.78 -5.36 3.81
N GLU A 65 18.24 -4.24 3.32
CA GLU A 65 16.87 -3.79 3.57
C GLU A 65 16.14 -3.50 2.26
N ALA A 66 14.82 -3.63 2.30
CA ALA A 66 13.93 -3.22 1.21
C ALA A 66 12.65 -2.58 1.74
N PRO A 67 12.17 -1.48 1.11
CA PRO A 67 10.90 -0.86 1.44
C PRO A 67 9.74 -1.72 0.93
N ILE A 68 8.83 -2.05 1.83
CA ILE A 68 7.64 -2.84 1.51
C ILE A 68 6.42 -2.15 2.09
N SER A 69 5.44 -1.85 1.23
CA SER A 69 4.16 -1.28 1.66
C SER A 69 3.40 -2.21 2.59
N ILE A 70 2.81 -1.66 3.65
CA ILE A 70 1.95 -2.42 4.55
C ILE A 70 0.62 -2.67 3.84
N SER A 71 0.24 -3.94 3.75
CA SER A 71 -0.92 -4.39 2.97
C SER A 71 -2.15 -4.68 3.84
N SER A 72 -1.98 -4.78 5.17
CA SER A 72 -3.08 -4.96 6.13
C SER A 72 -3.76 -3.65 6.50
N SER A 73 -5.00 -3.75 6.97
CA SER A 73 -5.67 -2.64 7.67
C SER A 73 -5.11 -2.50 9.09
N PRO A 74 -4.95 -1.26 9.63
CA PRO A 74 -4.56 -1.06 11.02
C PRO A 74 -5.59 -1.59 12.02
N THR A 75 -6.81 -1.88 11.59
CA THR A 75 -7.86 -2.52 12.41
C THR A 75 -7.52 -3.93 12.87
N GLN A 76 -6.49 -4.56 12.29
CA GLN A 76 -6.09 -5.95 12.60
C GLN A 76 -5.25 -6.12 13.88
N GLY A 77 -4.91 -5.04 14.55
CA GLY A 77 -4.19 -5.06 15.83
C GLY A 77 -2.68 -5.31 15.66
N LYS A 78 -2.14 -6.39 16.27
CA LYS A 78 -0.68 -6.60 16.36
C LYS A 78 -0.06 -7.20 15.09
N VAL A 79 -0.82 -7.99 14.36
CA VAL A 79 -0.36 -8.63 13.12
C VAL A 79 -0.48 -7.66 11.96
N PHE A 80 0.60 -7.50 11.20
CA PHE A 80 0.58 -6.77 9.95
C PHE A 80 1.00 -7.67 8.79
N GLU A 81 0.66 -7.25 7.58
CA GLU A 81 0.76 -8.09 6.40
C GLU A 81 1.54 -7.37 5.29
N LEU A 82 2.43 -8.09 4.63
CA LEU A 82 3.25 -7.61 3.54
C LEU A 82 3.08 -8.51 2.32
N CYS A 83 2.86 -7.92 1.15
CA CYS A 83 2.92 -8.63 -0.13
C CYS A 83 4.20 -8.24 -0.85
N VAL A 84 5.10 -9.20 -1.02
CA VAL A 84 6.46 -8.98 -1.52
C VAL A 84 6.64 -9.62 -2.87
N ARG A 85 7.09 -8.82 -3.86
CA ARG A 85 7.56 -9.32 -5.16
C ARG A 85 9.04 -9.59 -5.15
N SER A 86 9.47 -10.70 -5.71
CA SER A 86 10.88 -10.99 -5.99
C SER A 86 11.41 -10.05 -7.08
N ALA A 87 12.16 -9.02 -6.70
CA ALA A 87 12.65 -7.99 -7.62
C ALA A 87 14.15 -7.69 -7.46
N GLY A 88 14.80 -8.17 -6.41
CA GLY A 88 16.22 -7.91 -6.12
C GLY A 88 16.73 -8.83 -5.03
N THR A 89 17.97 -8.57 -4.57
CA THR A 89 18.67 -9.44 -3.62
C THR A 89 17.89 -9.67 -2.32
N VAL A 90 17.42 -8.61 -1.68
CA VAL A 90 16.70 -8.69 -0.40
C VAL A 90 15.36 -9.38 -0.58
N THR A 91 14.55 -8.94 -1.54
CA THR A 91 13.25 -9.53 -1.81
C THR A 91 13.36 -10.97 -2.32
N GLY A 92 14.40 -11.29 -3.12
CA GLY A 92 14.71 -12.65 -3.53
C GLY A 92 15.11 -13.58 -2.36
N ALA A 93 15.78 -13.04 -1.34
CA ALA A 93 16.07 -13.78 -0.11
C ALA A 93 14.78 -14.02 0.71
N LEU A 94 13.89 -13.01 0.80
CA LEU A 94 12.58 -13.15 1.48
C LEU A 94 11.70 -14.25 0.85
N MET A 95 11.84 -14.53 -0.45
CA MET A 95 11.11 -15.65 -1.09
C MET A 95 11.42 -17.02 -0.48
N LYS A 96 12.52 -17.15 0.27
CA LYS A 96 12.92 -18.41 0.94
C LYS A 96 12.45 -18.50 2.40
N PHE A 97 11.94 -17.40 2.95
CA PHE A 97 11.53 -17.34 4.35
C PHE A 97 10.19 -18.04 4.58
N ASN A 98 10.05 -18.70 5.71
CA ASN A 98 8.88 -19.48 6.07
C ASN A 98 8.36 -19.09 7.46
N LYS A 99 7.24 -19.69 7.86
CA LYS A 99 6.71 -19.53 9.21
C LYS A 99 7.77 -19.84 10.25
N GLY A 100 7.94 -18.95 11.22
CA GLY A 100 8.90 -19.04 12.32
C GLY A 100 10.20 -18.28 12.06
N ASP A 101 10.55 -17.97 10.81
CA ASP A 101 11.74 -17.19 10.50
C ASP A 101 11.63 -15.76 11.04
N ARG A 102 12.79 -15.16 11.30
CA ARG A 102 12.94 -13.84 11.91
C ARG A 102 13.49 -12.83 10.91
N LEU A 103 13.00 -11.62 11.01
CA LEU A 103 13.47 -10.48 10.21
C LEU A 103 13.44 -9.21 11.05
N GLY A 104 14.07 -8.15 10.56
CA GLY A 104 14.02 -6.83 11.19
C GLY A 104 12.99 -5.93 10.51
N ILE A 105 12.32 -5.09 11.29
CA ILE A 105 11.35 -4.12 10.79
C ILE A 105 11.72 -2.74 11.31
N ARG A 106 11.93 -1.80 10.38
CA ARG A 106 12.02 -0.37 10.70
C ARG A 106 10.81 0.36 10.14
N GLY A 107 10.28 1.29 10.87
CA GLY A 107 9.09 2.05 10.51
C GLY A 107 7.98 1.91 11.57
N PRO A 108 6.73 2.30 11.24
CA PRO A 108 6.25 2.66 9.89
C PRO A 108 6.87 3.98 9.39
N PHE A 109 7.00 4.11 8.08
CA PHE A 109 7.56 5.28 7.41
C PHE A 109 6.60 5.83 6.34
N GLY A 110 6.87 7.07 5.93
CA GLY A 110 6.07 7.78 4.95
C GLY A 110 4.80 8.38 5.51
N ASN A 111 4.11 9.13 4.66
CA ASN A 111 2.77 9.63 4.92
C ASN A 111 1.72 8.53 4.66
N HIS A 112 0.44 8.85 4.83
CA HIS A 112 -0.68 7.93 4.70
C HIS A 112 -1.73 8.44 3.69
N PHE A 113 -2.65 7.60 3.30
CA PHE A 113 -3.83 8.01 2.54
C PHE A 113 -4.69 8.98 3.37
N PRO A 114 -5.35 9.97 2.75
CA PRO A 114 -6.22 10.93 3.45
C PRO A 114 -7.58 10.30 3.79
N TYR A 115 -7.57 9.20 4.54
CA TYR A 115 -8.76 8.40 4.81
C TYR A 115 -9.77 9.09 5.71
N GLU A 116 -9.33 10.05 6.55
CA GLU A 116 -10.23 10.86 7.36
C GLU A 116 -11.01 11.87 6.49
N GLU A 117 -10.35 12.51 5.50
CA GLU A 117 -10.97 13.44 4.56
C GLU A 117 -11.93 12.73 3.58
N MET A 118 -11.76 11.42 3.41
CA MET A 118 -12.64 10.59 2.58
C MET A 118 -13.95 10.20 3.28
N LYS A 119 -14.08 10.40 4.60
CA LYS A 119 -15.31 10.08 5.34
C LYS A 119 -16.50 10.91 4.84
N GLY A 120 -17.65 10.24 4.70
CA GLY A 120 -18.86 10.84 4.11
C GLY A 120 -18.86 10.97 2.59
N GLU A 121 -17.77 10.62 1.93
CA GLU A 121 -17.57 10.76 0.49
C GLU A 121 -17.58 9.39 -0.21
N ASP A 122 -17.52 9.40 -1.55
CA ASP A 122 -17.36 8.20 -2.36
C ASP A 122 -15.86 7.89 -2.51
N VAL A 123 -15.49 6.62 -2.40
CA VAL A 123 -14.12 6.19 -2.62
C VAL A 123 -14.06 5.18 -3.76
N LEU A 124 -13.34 5.55 -4.81
CA LEU A 124 -13.04 4.72 -5.97
C LEU A 124 -11.60 4.22 -5.89
N PHE A 125 -11.41 2.92 -5.79
CA PHE A 125 -10.11 2.28 -5.89
C PHE A 125 -9.88 1.74 -7.30
N VAL A 126 -8.71 2.00 -7.86
CA VAL A 126 -8.26 1.49 -9.17
C VAL A 126 -6.88 0.88 -8.98
N ALA A 127 -6.83 -0.43 -8.82
CA ALA A 127 -5.61 -1.14 -8.46
C ALA A 127 -5.19 -2.12 -9.56
N GLY A 128 -3.94 -2.03 -10.00
CA GLY A 128 -3.37 -2.91 -11.03
C GLY A 128 -2.19 -3.73 -10.57
N GLY A 129 -2.27 -5.05 -10.72
CA GLY A 129 -1.20 -5.97 -10.35
C GLY A 129 -0.74 -5.80 -8.89
N LEU A 130 0.58 -5.59 -8.66
CA LEU A 130 1.12 -5.38 -7.31
C LEU A 130 0.59 -4.12 -6.62
N GLY A 131 0.09 -3.12 -7.37
CA GLY A 131 -0.53 -1.92 -6.81
C GLY A 131 -1.73 -2.22 -5.91
N LEU A 132 -2.31 -3.42 -6.00
CA LEU A 132 -3.34 -3.84 -5.06
C LEU A 132 -2.79 -4.01 -3.62
N ALA A 133 -1.52 -4.36 -3.44
CA ALA A 133 -0.93 -4.59 -2.12
C ALA A 133 -0.95 -3.35 -1.22
N PRO A 134 -0.40 -2.17 -1.62
CA PRO A 134 -0.50 -0.95 -0.83
C PRO A 134 -1.94 -0.43 -0.70
N THR A 135 -2.74 -0.58 -1.76
CA THR A 135 -4.13 -0.10 -1.78
C THR A 135 -5.04 -0.93 -0.86
N ARG A 136 -4.75 -2.23 -0.72
CA ARG A 136 -5.51 -3.17 0.12
C ARG A 136 -5.61 -2.70 1.58
N SER A 137 -4.57 -2.06 2.11
CA SER A 137 -4.59 -1.50 3.46
C SER A 137 -5.78 -0.53 3.64
N LEU A 138 -5.95 0.41 2.70
CA LEU A 138 -7.06 1.36 2.74
C LEU A 138 -8.40 0.71 2.34
N ILE A 139 -8.42 -0.17 1.35
CA ILE A 139 -9.65 -0.90 0.97
C ILE A 139 -10.23 -1.61 2.18
N ARG A 140 -9.41 -2.39 2.89
CA ARG A 140 -9.87 -3.10 4.09
C ARG A 140 -10.30 -2.15 5.19
N TYR A 141 -9.55 -1.06 5.42
CA TYR A 141 -9.94 -0.04 6.39
C TYR A 141 -11.33 0.54 6.08
N CYS A 142 -11.59 0.89 4.80
CA CYS A 142 -12.90 1.39 4.38
C CYS A 142 -14.01 0.34 4.52
N LEU A 143 -13.72 -0.94 4.23
CA LEU A 143 -14.68 -2.02 4.36
C LEU A 143 -14.97 -2.38 5.83
N ASP A 144 -13.99 -2.27 6.72
CA ASP A 144 -14.13 -2.47 8.17
C ASP A 144 -14.94 -1.32 8.80
N ASN A 145 -14.78 -0.10 8.28
CA ASN A 145 -15.48 1.12 8.71
C ASN A 145 -16.52 1.58 7.68
N ARG A 146 -17.22 0.64 7.04
CA ARG A 146 -18.05 0.88 5.87
C ARG A 146 -19.08 2.01 6.02
N LYS A 147 -19.61 2.21 7.22
CA LYS A 147 -20.61 3.23 7.53
C LYS A 147 -20.08 4.66 7.45
N ASP A 148 -18.76 4.82 7.52
CA ASP A 148 -18.10 6.12 7.46
C ASP A 148 -18.01 6.66 6.03
N TYR A 149 -18.28 5.84 5.01
CA TYR A 149 -18.14 6.18 3.60
C TYR A 149 -19.49 6.11 2.88
N ARG A 150 -19.78 7.06 1.98
CA ARG A 150 -21.02 7.08 1.21
C ARG A 150 -21.09 5.87 0.27
N SER A 151 -20.08 5.68 -0.56
CA SER A 151 -19.91 4.47 -1.37
C SER A 151 -18.46 4.03 -1.44
N VAL A 152 -18.25 2.72 -1.68
CA VAL A 152 -16.94 2.13 -1.90
C VAL A 152 -16.99 1.32 -3.19
N THR A 153 -16.19 1.72 -4.17
CA THR A 153 -16.05 1.05 -5.47
C THR A 153 -14.62 0.58 -5.66
N ILE A 154 -14.42 -0.68 -6.01
CA ILE A 154 -13.11 -1.31 -6.12
C ILE A 154 -12.96 -1.89 -7.52
N LEU A 155 -12.05 -1.32 -8.33
CA LEU A 155 -11.69 -1.79 -9.65
C LEU A 155 -10.31 -2.43 -9.58
N VAL A 156 -10.22 -3.71 -9.94
CA VAL A 156 -8.96 -4.47 -9.93
C VAL A 156 -8.64 -4.99 -11.31
N GLY A 157 -7.39 -4.80 -11.74
CA GLY A 157 -6.90 -5.29 -13.01
C GLY A 157 -5.63 -6.12 -12.87
N ALA A 158 -5.51 -7.19 -13.66
CA ALA A 158 -4.29 -7.96 -13.82
C ALA A 158 -4.07 -8.29 -15.30
N ARG A 159 -2.84 -8.68 -15.68
CA ARG A 159 -2.58 -9.10 -17.06
C ARG A 159 -3.25 -10.43 -17.40
N GLU A 160 -3.27 -11.35 -16.47
CA GLU A 160 -3.81 -12.71 -16.61
C GLU A 160 -4.43 -13.18 -15.30
N PRO A 161 -5.39 -14.12 -15.31
CA PRO A 161 -6.02 -14.62 -14.09
C PRO A 161 -5.03 -15.16 -13.04
N LYS A 162 -3.96 -15.85 -13.48
CA LYS A 162 -2.93 -16.39 -12.57
C LYS A 162 -2.13 -15.34 -11.82
N LEU A 163 -2.14 -14.07 -12.28
CA LEU A 163 -1.46 -12.94 -11.68
C LEU A 163 -2.36 -12.10 -10.76
N LEU A 164 -3.61 -12.49 -10.57
CA LEU A 164 -4.49 -11.85 -9.59
C LEU A 164 -4.00 -12.16 -8.17
N LEU A 165 -3.74 -11.12 -7.41
CA LEU A 165 -3.41 -11.20 -5.98
C LEU A 165 -4.69 -11.27 -5.15
N PHE A 166 -4.62 -11.84 -3.95
CA PHE A 166 -5.71 -11.87 -2.96
C PHE A 166 -7.04 -12.41 -3.51
N ARG A 167 -7.01 -13.49 -4.28
CA ARG A 167 -8.19 -14.04 -4.99
C ARG A 167 -9.36 -14.29 -4.07
N ASP A 168 -9.13 -14.92 -2.92
CA ASP A 168 -10.20 -15.24 -1.96
C ASP A 168 -10.86 -13.96 -1.42
N GLU A 169 -10.08 -12.89 -1.22
CA GLU A 169 -10.62 -11.59 -0.82
C GLU A 169 -11.38 -10.92 -1.97
N LEU A 170 -10.85 -10.97 -3.19
CA LEU A 170 -11.57 -10.45 -4.37
C LEU A 170 -12.92 -11.16 -4.54
N ASP A 171 -12.95 -12.47 -4.38
CA ASP A 171 -14.18 -13.27 -4.44
C ASP A 171 -15.16 -12.92 -3.30
N ALA A 172 -14.64 -12.62 -2.12
CA ALA A 172 -15.45 -12.13 -1.01
C ALA A 172 -15.97 -10.71 -1.24
N TRP A 173 -15.12 -9.82 -1.76
CA TRP A 173 -15.51 -8.42 -2.02
C TRP A 173 -16.53 -8.31 -3.15
N THR A 174 -16.44 -9.14 -4.20
CA THR A 174 -17.43 -9.15 -5.30
C THR A 174 -18.83 -9.59 -4.84
N LYS A 175 -18.93 -10.32 -3.73
CA LYS A 175 -20.20 -10.78 -3.14
C LYS A 175 -20.82 -9.77 -2.16
N ARG A 176 -20.10 -8.70 -1.84
CA ARG A 176 -20.62 -7.67 -0.91
C ARG A 176 -21.75 -6.88 -1.58
N THR A 177 -22.76 -6.57 -0.80
CA THR A 177 -23.90 -5.72 -1.22
C THR A 177 -23.72 -4.26 -0.84
N ASP A 178 -22.77 -3.96 0.04
CA ASP A 178 -22.48 -2.63 0.57
C ASP A 178 -21.24 -1.97 -0.10
N ALA A 179 -20.60 -2.67 -1.02
CA ALA A 179 -19.50 -2.17 -1.84
C ALA A 179 -19.58 -2.79 -3.24
N GLN A 180 -19.15 -2.05 -4.26
CA GLN A 180 -19.09 -2.57 -5.64
C GLN A 180 -17.66 -2.98 -5.97
N THR A 181 -17.43 -4.23 -6.35
CA THR A 181 -16.12 -4.72 -6.77
C THR A 181 -16.20 -5.30 -8.17
N LEU A 182 -15.33 -4.83 -9.06
CA LEU A 182 -15.19 -5.32 -10.43
C LEU A 182 -13.74 -5.74 -10.68
N VAL A 183 -13.56 -6.91 -11.28
CA VAL A 183 -12.25 -7.48 -11.59
C VAL A 183 -12.13 -7.74 -13.08
N THR A 184 -11.03 -7.33 -13.70
CA THR A 184 -10.73 -7.58 -15.11
C THR A 184 -9.33 -8.14 -15.31
N VAL A 185 -9.13 -8.85 -16.41
CA VAL A 185 -7.81 -9.27 -16.87
C VAL A 185 -7.60 -8.87 -18.31
N ASP A 186 -6.37 -8.47 -18.69
CA ASP A 186 -6.09 -8.04 -20.05
C ASP A 186 -6.23 -9.20 -21.05
N ARG A 187 -5.81 -10.41 -20.62
CA ARG A 187 -5.83 -11.64 -21.42
C ARG A 187 -6.29 -12.81 -20.56
N CYS A 188 -7.06 -13.71 -21.14
CA CYS A 188 -7.54 -14.89 -20.46
C CYS A 188 -7.69 -16.09 -21.38
N GLY A 189 -7.68 -17.29 -20.80
CA GLY A 189 -8.14 -18.52 -21.44
C GLY A 189 -9.65 -18.71 -21.27
N PRO A 190 -10.21 -19.78 -21.86
CA PRO A 190 -11.65 -20.07 -21.87
C PRO A 190 -12.25 -20.29 -20.47
N GLU A 191 -11.42 -20.57 -19.47
CA GLU A 191 -11.85 -20.82 -18.08
C GLU A 191 -12.21 -19.54 -17.31
N TRP A 192 -11.78 -18.36 -17.81
CA TRP A 192 -12.07 -17.10 -17.17
C TRP A 192 -13.49 -16.62 -17.51
N LYS A 193 -14.32 -16.43 -16.48
CA LYS A 193 -15.71 -15.98 -16.61
C LYS A 193 -15.92 -14.50 -16.24
N GLY A 194 -14.87 -13.81 -15.79
CA GLY A 194 -14.92 -12.40 -15.43
C GLY A 194 -14.76 -11.46 -16.63
N CYS A 195 -14.66 -10.16 -16.35
CA CYS A 195 -14.41 -9.16 -17.38
C CYS A 195 -13.03 -9.34 -18.03
N THR A 196 -12.96 -9.07 -19.35
CA THR A 196 -11.70 -9.09 -20.10
C THR A 196 -11.47 -7.73 -20.76
N GLY A 197 -10.24 -7.25 -20.64
CA GLY A 197 -9.76 -5.98 -21.17
C GLY A 197 -9.12 -5.10 -20.10
N VAL A 198 -8.61 -3.94 -20.55
CA VAL A 198 -7.92 -2.99 -19.68
C VAL A 198 -8.84 -2.42 -18.60
N ILE A 199 -8.25 -2.11 -17.44
CA ILE A 199 -8.99 -1.69 -16.23
C ILE A 199 -9.88 -0.45 -16.46
N THR A 200 -9.50 0.46 -17.37
CA THR A 200 -10.29 1.65 -17.70
C THR A 200 -11.68 1.34 -18.26
N ARG A 201 -11.87 0.17 -18.86
CA ARG A 201 -13.20 -0.27 -19.32
C ARG A 201 -14.20 -0.45 -18.18
N LEU A 202 -13.72 -0.68 -16.96
CA LEU A 202 -14.56 -0.84 -15.79
C LEU A 202 -15.21 0.48 -15.33
N PHE A 203 -14.62 1.63 -15.64
CA PHE A 203 -15.21 2.94 -15.32
C PHE A 203 -16.61 3.08 -15.92
N LYS A 204 -16.85 2.55 -17.11
CA LYS A 204 -18.16 2.58 -17.78
C LYS A 204 -19.23 1.72 -17.09
N GLN A 205 -18.85 0.88 -16.15
CA GLN A 205 -19.75 -0.03 -15.43
C GLN A 205 -20.08 0.48 -14.01
N VAL A 206 -19.56 1.65 -13.63
CA VAL A 206 -19.78 2.27 -12.33
C VAL A 206 -20.40 3.66 -12.50
N LYS A 207 -21.20 4.06 -11.53
CA LYS A 207 -21.76 5.42 -11.49
C LYS A 207 -20.96 6.23 -10.49
N LEU A 208 -20.37 7.32 -10.94
CA LEU A 208 -19.53 8.20 -10.12
C LEU A 208 -20.20 9.57 -9.96
N ASP A 209 -20.19 10.09 -8.75
CA ASP A 209 -20.45 11.50 -8.46
C ASP A 209 -19.10 12.21 -8.35
N ALA A 210 -18.60 12.74 -9.45
CA ALA A 210 -17.25 13.30 -9.53
C ALA A 210 -16.96 14.37 -8.46
N ALA A 211 -18.00 15.13 -8.05
CA ALA A 211 -17.84 16.17 -7.04
C ALA A 211 -17.55 15.61 -5.63
N LYS A 212 -17.97 14.36 -5.38
CA LYS A 212 -17.84 13.67 -4.08
C LYS A 212 -16.89 12.47 -4.12
N THR A 213 -16.30 12.16 -5.26
CA THR A 213 -15.44 10.98 -5.39
C THR A 213 -13.99 11.30 -5.14
N TRP A 214 -13.36 10.52 -4.27
CA TRP A 214 -11.92 10.35 -4.17
C TRP A 214 -11.50 9.12 -4.97
N ALA A 215 -10.53 9.27 -5.88
CA ALA A 215 -10.01 8.16 -6.67
C ALA A 215 -8.60 7.79 -6.17
N VAL A 216 -8.41 6.56 -5.72
CA VAL A 216 -7.11 6.00 -5.31
C VAL A 216 -6.62 5.10 -6.43
N ILE A 217 -5.60 5.54 -7.17
CA ILE A 217 -5.10 4.87 -8.39
C ILE A 217 -3.67 4.42 -8.15
N VAL A 218 -3.44 3.10 -8.12
CA VAL A 218 -2.12 2.51 -7.89
C VAL A 218 -1.88 1.33 -8.83
N GLY A 219 -0.77 1.34 -9.55
CA GLY A 219 -0.43 0.26 -10.47
C GLY A 219 0.71 0.61 -11.42
N PRO A 220 0.98 -0.24 -12.43
CA PRO A 220 2.05 -0.01 -13.39
C PRO A 220 1.89 1.35 -14.12
N PRO A 221 3.00 2.02 -14.52
CA PRO A 221 2.97 3.36 -15.10
C PRO A 221 1.98 3.52 -16.27
N VAL A 222 1.92 2.53 -17.17
CA VAL A 222 0.99 2.57 -18.31
C VAL A 222 -0.46 2.56 -17.85
N MET A 223 -0.82 1.66 -16.91
CA MET A 223 -2.17 1.60 -16.34
C MET A 223 -2.50 2.91 -15.61
N PHE A 224 -1.58 3.37 -14.76
CA PHE A 224 -1.74 4.59 -13.99
C PHE A 224 -2.10 5.78 -14.90
N LYS A 225 -1.32 6.01 -15.96
CA LYS A 225 -1.56 7.10 -16.91
C LYS A 225 -2.98 7.09 -17.46
N PHE A 226 -3.45 5.95 -17.97
CA PHE A 226 -4.78 5.85 -18.56
C PHE A 226 -5.90 5.91 -17.52
N ALA A 227 -5.72 5.31 -16.36
CA ALA A 227 -6.70 5.36 -15.28
C ALA A 227 -6.89 6.79 -14.73
N VAL A 228 -5.81 7.57 -14.63
CA VAL A 228 -5.89 8.99 -14.26
C VAL A 228 -6.62 9.79 -15.33
N LEU A 229 -6.32 9.58 -16.64
CA LEU A 229 -7.02 10.27 -17.71
C LEU A 229 -8.53 9.95 -17.70
N GLU A 230 -8.89 8.70 -17.44
CA GLU A 230 -10.29 8.30 -17.31
C GLU A 230 -10.96 8.97 -16.10
N ALA A 231 -10.32 8.97 -14.93
CA ALA A 231 -10.83 9.65 -13.75
C ALA A 231 -11.05 11.16 -13.97
N LEU A 232 -10.13 11.81 -14.69
CA LEU A 232 -10.26 13.23 -15.07
C LEU A 232 -11.42 13.43 -16.06
N SER A 233 -11.60 12.53 -17.02
CA SER A 233 -12.69 12.60 -18.00
C SER A 233 -14.07 12.41 -17.36
N GLU A 234 -14.15 11.64 -16.26
CA GLU A 234 -15.34 11.53 -15.41
C GLU A 234 -15.58 12.79 -14.56
N GLY A 235 -14.65 13.77 -14.57
CA GLY A 235 -14.75 15.04 -13.84
C GLY A 235 -14.18 15.03 -12.42
N ILE A 236 -13.47 13.98 -12.02
CA ILE A 236 -12.81 13.94 -10.70
C ILE A 236 -11.64 14.93 -10.69
N ARG A 237 -11.58 15.80 -9.67
CA ARG A 237 -10.56 16.84 -9.57
C ARG A 237 -9.18 16.27 -9.27
N GLU A 238 -8.12 16.87 -9.80
CA GLU A 238 -6.72 16.42 -9.64
C GLU A 238 -6.29 16.27 -8.17
N ASN A 239 -6.77 17.12 -7.29
CA ASN A 239 -6.49 17.05 -5.86
C ASN A 239 -7.29 15.95 -5.11
N ARG A 240 -8.25 15.31 -5.78
CA ARG A 240 -8.99 14.14 -5.28
C ARG A 240 -8.56 12.83 -5.95
N ILE A 241 -7.58 12.87 -6.84
CA ILE A 241 -6.96 11.67 -7.40
C ILE A 241 -5.68 11.40 -6.61
N ILE A 242 -5.64 10.32 -5.88
CA ILE A 242 -4.55 9.92 -5.00
C ILE A 242 -3.76 8.80 -5.63
N CYS A 243 -2.45 8.88 -5.55
CA CYS A 243 -1.52 7.87 -6.07
C CYS A 243 -0.43 7.55 -5.04
N SER A 244 0.14 6.36 -5.17
CA SER A 244 1.31 5.93 -4.41
C SER A 244 2.49 5.80 -5.35
N LEU A 245 3.58 6.52 -5.06
CA LEU A 245 4.80 6.50 -5.85
C LEU A 245 5.78 5.49 -5.29
N GLU A 246 6.44 4.76 -6.17
CA GLU A 246 7.53 3.85 -5.83
C GLU A 246 8.88 4.45 -6.23
N ARG A 247 9.86 4.35 -5.34
CA ARG A 247 11.25 4.74 -5.58
C ARG A 247 12.20 3.80 -4.85
N HIS A 248 13.43 3.72 -5.33
CA HIS A 248 14.49 3.04 -4.61
C HIS A 248 14.77 3.78 -3.30
N MET A 249 14.51 3.14 -2.18
CA MET A 249 14.74 3.70 -0.84
C MET A 249 15.86 2.95 -0.14
N LYS A 250 16.56 3.63 0.77
CA LYS A 250 17.62 3.05 1.60
C LYS A 250 17.48 3.43 3.07
N CYS A 251 17.31 4.73 3.37
CA CYS A 251 17.24 5.16 4.77
C CYS A 251 15.82 5.15 5.35
N GLY A 252 14.79 5.32 4.52
CA GLY A 252 13.39 5.42 4.94
C GLY A 252 13.01 6.76 5.61
N VAL A 253 13.95 7.66 5.88
CA VAL A 253 13.78 8.84 6.75
C VAL A 253 14.22 10.18 6.11
N GLY A 254 14.29 10.24 4.77
CA GLY A 254 14.55 11.48 4.06
C GLY A 254 16.00 12.00 4.14
N LYS A 255 17.01 11.17 4.43
CA LYS A 255 18.41 11.61 4.59
C LYS A 255 19.32 11.30 3.40
N CYS A 256 19.21 10.10 2.81
CA CYS A 256 20.22 9.63 1.86
C CYS A 256 20.04 10.14 0.42
N GLY A 257 18.90 10.72 0.07
CA GLY A 257 18.63 11.27 -1.26
C GLY A 257 18.20 10.26 -2.34
N HIS A 258 18.28 8.93 -2.11
CA HIS A 258 18.00 7.93 -3.13
C HIS A 258 16.57 7.95 -3.68
N CYS A 259 15.59 8.29 -2.84
CA CYS A 259 14.18 8.36 -3.22
C CYS A 259 13.74 9.77 -3.65
N GLN A 260 14.68 10.71 -3.79
CA GLN A 260 14.35 12.10 -4.11
C GLN A 260 13.85 12.25 -5.54
N ILE A 261 12.78 13.04 -5.70
CA ILE A 261 12.25 13.55 -6.95
C ILE A 261 12.14 15.07 -6.81
N ARG A 262 13.00 15.85 -7.47
CA ARG A 262 12.99 17.34 -7.45
C ARG A 262 12.85 17.96 -6.06
N GLY A 263 13.61 17.47 -5.08
CA GLY A 263 13.59 17.99 -3.70
C GLY A 263 12.55 17.34 -2.78
N VAL A 264 11.66 16.52 -3.31
CA VAL A 264 10.68 15.74 -2.52
C VAL A 264 11.25 14.36 -2.25
N TYR A 265 11.30 13.96 -1.00
CA TYR A 265 11.76 12.63 -0.57
C TYR A 265 10.57 11.70 -0.45
N VAL A 266 10.42 10.74 -1.36
CA VAL A 266 9.27 9.83 -1.37
C VAL A 266 9.12 9.06 -0.06
N CYS A 267 10.22 8.72 0.62
CA CYS A 267 10.18 8.00 1.89
C CYS A 267 9.72 8.85 3.11
N ARG A 268 9.73 10.19 2.99
CA ARG A 268 9.35 11.10 4.07
C ARG A 268 8.09 11.89 3.72
N ASP A 269 8.09 12.49 2.52
CA ASP A 269 7.04 13.40 2.05
C ASP A 269 5.90 12.65 1.34
N GLY A 270 6.15 11.38 0.96
CA GLY A 270 5.25 10.40 0.35
C GLY A 270 5.16 9.11 1.19
N PRO A 271 4.84 7.97 0.61
CA PRO A 271 4.68 7.70 -0.84
C PRO A 271 3.36 8.17 -1.45
N ILE A 272 2.43 8.67 -0.65
CA ILE A 272 1.09 9.04 -1.07
C ILE A 272 1.08 10.52 -1.50
N PHE A 273 0.57 10.77 -2.70
CA PHE A 273 0.49 12.10 -3.28
C PHE A 273 -0.84 12.28 -4.01
N THR A 274 -1.31 13.52 -4.12
CA THR A 274 -2.36 13.85 -5.08
C THR A 274 -1.77 13.91 -6.49
N TYR A 275 -2.61 13.69 -7.51
CA TYR A 275 -2.17 13.83 -8.90
C TYR A 275 -1.70 15.25 -9.21
N GLU A 276 -2.33 16.27 -8.60
CA GLU A 276 -1.89 17.67 -8.70
C GLU A 276 -0.42 17.83 -8.24
N GLN A 277 -0.03 17.19 -7.13
CA GLN A 277 1.35 17.20 -6.64
C GLN A 277 2.29 16.46 -7.59
N VAL A 278 1.90 15.27 -8.06
CA VAL A 278 2.72 14.44 -8.96
C VAL A 278 3.00 15.16 -10.29
N LYS A 279 2.04 15.87 -10.86
CA LYS A 279 2.24 16.69 -12.09
C LYS A 279 3.39 17.70 -11.94
N ARG A 280 3.57 18.25 -10.75
CA ARG A 280 4.65 19.21 -10.46
C ARG A 280 6.02 18.53 -10.38
N LEU A 281 6.06 17.22 -10.14
CA LEU A 281 7.31 16.47 -10.02
C LEU A 281 7.96 16.11 -11.37
N ARG A 282 7.29 16.28 -12.51
CA ARG A 282 7.69 16.06 -13.92
C ARG A 282 8.34 14.69 -14.26
N GLU A 283 8.92 13.99 -13.28
CA GLU A 283 9.56 12.68 -13.39
C GLU A 283 8.83 11.62 -12.55
N GLY A 284 7.69 11.96 -11.98
CA GLY A 284 6.98 11.10 -11.03
C GLY A 284 6.16 9.98 -11.70
N ILE A 285 6.00 10.03 -13.04
CA ILE A 285 5.17 9.09 -13.80
C ILE A 285 5.90 8.66 -15.07
#